data_0c10cf6b042bce3f15dfac54119c0852
#
_entry.id   0c10cf6b042bce3f15dfac54119c0852
#
_cell.length_a   1.000
_cell.length_b   1.000
_cell.length_c   1.000
_cell.angle_alpha   90.00
_cell.angle_beta   90.00
_cell.angle_gamma   90.00
#
_symmetry.space_group_name_H-M   'P 1'
#
loop_
_entity.id
_entity.type
_entity.pdbx_description
1 polymer ?
#
loop_
_entity_poly.entity_id
_entity_poly.type
_entity_poly.pdbx_seq_one_letter_code
_entity_poly.pdbx_strand_id
1 'polypeptide(L)'
;MNKKKVIFICTGNACRSQIAEGLFRKMSEGLFEVYSAGSHPSRLHPASVKVMNEIGIDISHHVSESIDKYVNAGIDIATVSYTHLRAHETEAD
;
A
#
# COMPACT_ATOMS: atom_id res chain seq x y z
N MET A 1 2.94 8.82 -22.75
CA MET A 1 4.09 8.32 -21.98
C MET A 1 3.65 7.40 -20.88
N ASN A 2 4.41 6.35 -20.68
CA ASN A 2 4.08 5.40 -19.63
C ASN A 2 4.55 5.90 -18.29
N LYS A 3 3.66 5.84 -17.31
CA LYS A 3 4.03 6.18 -15.96
C LYS A 3 4.71 4.99 -15.30
N LYS A 4 5.61 5.27 -14.37
CA LYS A 4 6.18 4.21 -13.57
C LYS A 4 5.15 3.70 -12.57
N LYS A 5 5.22 2.40 -12.31
CA LYS A 5 4.27 1.74 -11.41
C LYS A 5 4.92 1.46 -10.07
N VAL A 6 4.28 1.92 -9.02
CA VAL A 6 4.75 1.75 -7.65
C VAL A 6 3.73 0.95 -6.87
N ILE A 7 4.18 -0.04 -6.14
CA ILE A 7 3.28 -0.81 -5.28
C ILE A 7 3.80 -0.83 -3.86
N PHE A 8 2.88 -0.65 -2.92
CA PHE A 8 3.17 -0.74 -1.49
C PHE A 8 2.60 -2.04 -0.98
N ILE A 9 3.42 -2.84 -0.33
CA ILE A 9 3.04 -4.18 0.11
C ILE A 9 3.16 -4.30 1.62
N CYS A 10 2.12 -4.83 2.24
CA CYS A 10 2.17 -5.21 3.64
C CYS A 10 1.43 -6.52 3.78
N THR A 11 1.32 -7.04 5.01
CA THR A 11 0.70 -8.34 5.19
C THR A 11 -0.77 -8.34 4.80
N GLY A 12 -1.56 -7.46 5.43
CA GLY A 12 -3.02 -7.50 5.26
C GLY A 12 -3.58 -6.58 4.21
N ASN A 13 -2.78 -5.66 3.67
CA ASN A 13 -3.27 -4.60 2.79
C ASN A 13 -4.48 -3.89 3.40
N ALA A 14 -4.42 -3.70 4.72
CA ALA A 14 -5.55 -3.15 5.45
C ALA A 14 -5.27 -1.76 6.01
N CYS A 15 -4.03 -1.44 6.31
CA CYS A 15 -3.72 -0.17 6.95
C CYS A 15 -2.49 0.49 6.33
N ARG A 16 -1.29 -0.01 6.61
CA ARG A 16 -0.07 0.67 6.20
C ARG A 16 0.07 0.89 4.71
N SER A 17 -0.11 -0.17 3.93
CA SER A 17 0.04 -0.03 2.48
C SER A 17 -1.07 0.81 1.88
N GLN A 18 -2.27 0.75 2.46
CA GLN A 18 -3.37 1.59 1.98
C GLN A 18 -3.12 3.05 2.26
N ILE A 19 -2.60 3.36 3.44
CA ILE A 19 -2.24 4.74 3.78
C ILE A 19 -1.13 5.23 2.85
N ALA A 20 -0.10 4.40 2.67
CA ALA A 20 1.01 4.76 1.79
C ALA A 20 0.54 5.01 0.37
N GLU A 21 -0.35 4.15 -0.13
CA GLU A 21 -0.91 4.33 -1.47
C GLU A 21 -1.62 5.66 -1.60
N GLY A 22 -2.49 5.96 -0.64
CA GLY A 22 -3.26 7.21 -0.70
C GLY A 22 -2.38 8.44 -0.63
N LEU A 23 -1.41 8.43 0.29
CA LEU A 23 -0.50 9.55 0.44
C LEU A 23 0.37 9.75 -0.80
N PHE A 24 0.95 8.68 -1.29
CA PHE A 24 1.86 8.78 -2.42
C PHE A 24 1.12 9.20 -3.68
N ARG A 25 -0.10 8.67 -3.86
CA ARG A 25 -0.89 9.06 -5.01
C ARG A 25 -1.17 10.55 -5.01
N LYS A 26 -1.52 11.08 -3.84
CA LYS A 26 -1.78 12.51 -3.72
C LYS A 26 -0.52 13.33 -3.94
N MET A 27 0.58 12.93 -3.32
CA MET A 27 1.81 13.70 -3.37
C MET A 27 2.47 13.66 -4.74
N SER A 28 2.31 12.56 -5.46
CA SER A 28 2.91 12.43 -6.79
C SER A 28 2.10 13.12 -7.89
N GLU A 29 0.86 13.49 -7.58
CA GLU A 29 0.02 14.27 -8.49
C GLU A 29 -0.07 13.67 -9.90
N GLY A 30 -0.23 12.37 -9.94
CA GLY A 30 -0.44 11.70 -11.21
C GLY A 30 0.82 11.31 -11.96
N LEU A 31 1.99 11.53 -11.38
CA LEU A 31 3.24 11.16 -12.02
C LEU A 31 3.49 9.66 -12.00
N PHE A 32 2.82 8.93 -11.12
CA PHE A 32 2.99 7.49 -10.96
C PHE A 32 1.66 6.79 -10.96
N GLU A 33 1.67 5.52 -11.38
CA GLU A 33 0.55 4.63 -11.10
C GLU A 33 0.84 3.94 -9.78
N VAL A 34 -0.05 4.10 -8.82
CA VAL A 34 0.19 3.68 -7.46
C VAL A 34 -0.78 2.57 -7.07
N TYR A 35 -0.24 1.52 -6.47
CA TYR A 35 -1.01 0.35 -6.06
C TYR A 35 -0.63 -0.04 -4.65
N SER A 36 -1.44 -0.89 -4.05
CA SER A 36 -1.09 -1.52 -2.79
C SER A 36 -1.62 -2.94 -2.79
N ALA A 37 -0.98 -3.81 -2.02
CA ALA A 37 -1.36 -5.21 -1.98
C ALA A 37 -0.86 -5.85 -0.69
N GLY A 38 -1.35 -7.05 -0.40
CA GLY A 38 -0.93 -7.79 0.77
C GLY A 38 -0.66 -9.25 0.43
N SER A 39 0.23 -9.85 1.21
CA SER A 39 0.48 -11.29 1.08
C SER A 39 -0.70 -12.10 1.63
N HIS A 40 -1.42 -11.55 2.61
CA HIS A 40 -2.61 -12.17 3.19
C HIS A 40 -3.68 -11.11 3.31
N PRO A 41 -4.32 -10.74 2.18
CA PRO A 41 -5.27 -9.62 2.21
C PRO A 41 -6.45 -9.89 3.12
N SER A 42 -6.85 -8.86 3.84
CA SER A 42 -7.99 -8.94 4.72
C SER A 42 -8.99 -7.86 4.31
N ARG A 43 -9.29 -6.92 5.21
CA ARG A 43 -10.19 -5.82 4.89
C ARG A 43 -9.51 -4.50 5.20
N LEU A 44 -9.92 -3.47 4.48
CA LEU A 44 -9.45 -2.12 4.78
C LEU A 44 -9.83 -1.80 6.23
N HIS A 45 -8.84 -1.41 7.02
CA HIS A 45 -9.06 -1.11 8.43
C HIS A 45 -9.78 0.23 8.55
N PRO A 46 -10.88 0.30 9.32
CA PRO A 46 -11.62 1.56 9.45
C PRO A 46 -10.77 2.71 9.99
N ALA A 47 -9.80 2.41 10.84
CA ALA A 47 -8.94 3.45 11.39
C ALA A 47 -8.11 4.13 10.31
N SER A 48 -7.70 3.39 9.28
CA SER A 48 -6.92 4.01 8.20
C SER A 48 -7.79 4.95 7.38
N VAL A 49 -9.06 4.60 7.17
CA VAL A 49 -9.98 5.48 6.47
C VAL A 49 -10.16 6.78 7.26
N LYS A 50 -10.33 6.66 8.57
CA LYS A 50 -10.53 7.82 9.43
C LYS A 50 -9.32 8.74 9.44
N VAL A 51 -8.13 8.16 9.61
CA VAL A 51 -6.89 8.94 9.66
C VAL A 51 -6.68 9.68 8.35
N MET A 52 -6.88 9.00 7.23
CA MET A 52 -6.67 9.62 5.93
C MET A 52 -7.70 10.71 5.68
N ASN A 53 -8.94 10.50 6.13
CA ASN A 53 -9.98 11.50 5.98
C ASN A 53 -9.64 12.78 6.74
N GLU A 54 -8.94 12.66 7.87
CA GLU A 54 -8.54 13.83 8.65
C GLU A 54 -7.57 14.73 7.90
N ILE A 55 -6.84 14.18 6.97
CA ILE A 55 -5.91 14.97 6.15
C ILE A 55 -6.44 15.19 4.73
N GLY A 56 -7.74 14.95 4.55
CA GLY A 56 -8.39 15.28 3.29
C GLY A 56 -8.23 14.23 2.19
N ILE A 57 -7.87 13.01 2.54
CA ILE A 57 -7.69 11.95 1.56
C ILE A 57 -8.72 10.85 1.83
N ASP A 58 -9.56 10.57 0.82
CA ASP A 58 -10.60 9.56 0.95
C ASP A 58 -10.12 8.25 0.37
N ILE A 59 -9.92 7.25 1.23
CA ILE A 59 -9.57 5.90 0.79
C ILE A 59 -10.68 4.90 1.09
N SER A 60 -11.88 5.39 1.41
CA SER A 60 -12.99 4.51 1.80
C SER A 60 -13.37 3.54 0.69
N HIS A 61 -13.07 3.87 -0.56
CA HIS A 61 -13.36 3.00 -1.70
C HIS A 61 -12.29 1.96 -1.98
N HIS A 62 -11.16 2.02 -1.26
CA HIS A 62 -10.09 1.06 -1.45
C HIS A 62 -10.50 -0.32 -0.95
N VAL A 63 -9.95 -1.36 -1.59
CA VAL A 63 -10.17 -2.73 -1.13
C VAL A 63 -8.81 -3.39 -0.95
N SER A 64 -8.76 -4.41 -0.09
CA SER A 64 -7.54 -5.17 0.10
C SER A 64 -7.33 -6.09 -1.10
N GLU A 65 -6.13 -6.06 -1.66
CA GLU A 65 -5.79 -6.85 -2.84
C GLU A 65 -4.66 -7.80 -2.52
N SER A 66 -4.64 -8.94 -3.21
CA SER A 66 -3.54 -9.87 -3.10
C SER A 66 -2.39 -9.44 -4.00
N ILE A 67 -1.16 -9.68 -3.56
CA ILE A 67 0.00 -9.40 -4.40
C ILE A 67 -0.01 -10.24 -5.67
N ASP A 68 -0.71 -11.39 -5.65
CA ASP A 68 -0.82 -12.22 -6.84
C ASP A 68 -1.43 -11.48 -8.01
N LYS A 69 -2.27 -10.51 -7.73
CA LYS A 69 -2.90 -9.70 -8.76
C LYS A 69 -1.88 -8.92 -9.58
N TYR A 70 -0.74 -8.62 -8.98
CA TYR A 70 0.24 -7.73 -9.59
C TYR A 70 1.51 -8.42 -10.07
N VAL A 71 1.52 -9.75 -10.09
CA VAL A 71 2.73 -10.51 -10.45
C VAL A 71 3.22 -10.14 -11.85
N ASN A 72 2.31 -9.94 -12.79
CA ASN A 72 2.69 -9.60 -14.16
C ASN A 72 2.26 -8.20 -14.56
N ALA A 73 2.18 -7.31 -13.59
CA ALA A 73 1.66 -5.97 -13.84
C ALA A 73 2.72 -4.97 -14.30
N GLY A 74 3.99 -5.38 -14.36
CA GLY A 74 5.04 -4.47 -14.77
C GLY A 74 5.41 -3.45 -13.71
N ILE A 75 5.44 -3.87 -12.46
CA ILE A 75 5.77 -2.97 -11.35
C ILE A 75 7.24 -2.55 -11.44
N ASP A 76 7.48 -1.26 -11.35
CA ASP A 76 8.83 -0.71 -11.40
C ASP A 76 9.45 -0.60 -10.01
N ILE A 77 8.66 -0.24 -9.01
CA ILE A 77 9.16 -0.04 -7.65
C ILE A 77 8.23 -0.72 -6.67
N ALA A 78 8.77 -1.58 -5.82
CA ALA A 78 7.99 -2.25 -4.79
C ALA A 78 8.55 -1.90 -3.42
N THR A 79 7.69 -1.42 -2.54
CA THR A 79 8.05 -1.11 -1.16
C THR A 79 7.30 -2.07 -0.25
N VAL A 80 8.03 -2.78 0.60
CA VAL A 80 7.46 -3.81 1.45
C VAL A 80 7.57 -3.41 2.91
N SER A 81 6.49 -3.60 3.65
CA SER A 81 6.46 -3.29 5.06
C SER A 81 5.81 -4.46 5.81
N TYR A 82 6.63 -5.22 6.53
CA TYR A 82 6.16 -6.35 7.33
C TYR A 82 6.56 -6.16 8.77
N THR A 83 5.63 -5.77 9.58
CA THR A 83 5.91 -5.48 10.98
C THR A 83 6.46 -6.69 11.72
N HIS A 84 5.85 -7.84 11.51
CA HIS A 84 6.27 -9.04 12.24
C HIS A 84 7.67 -9.49 11.85
N LEU A 85 8.09 -9.24 10.63
CA LEU A 85 9.44 -9.59 10.23
C LEU A 85 10.47 -8.75 10.93
N ARG A 86 10.18 -7.47 11.09
CA ARG A 86 11.13 -6.61 11.80
C ARG A 86 11.30 -7.01 13.25
N ALA A 87 10.25 -7.54 13.84
CA ALA A 87 10.33 -7.99 15.22
C ALA A 87 11.31 -9.14 15.37
N HIS A 88 11.45 -9.93 14.36
CA HIS A 88 12.39 -11.05 14.40
C HIS A 88 13.79 -10.65 14.10
N GLU A 89 13.89 -9.74 13.22
CA GLU A 89 15.20 -9.42 12.75
C GLU A 89 15.95 -8.52 13.64
N THR A 90 15.27 -8.23 14.15
CA THR A 90 15.94 -7.56 14.54
C THR A 90 16.59 -7.42 14.96
N GLU A 91 16.36 -7.88 14.60
CA GLU A 91 16.94 -7.93 14.53
C GLU A 91 17.66 -7.68 13.90
N ALA A 92 17.70 -7.73 14.08
CA ALA A 92 18.51 -7.51 13.37
C ALA A 92 18.61 -6.50 12.56
N ASP A 93 18.18 -6.19 12.56
CA ASP A 93 18.25 -5.43 12.06
C ASP A 93 18.38 -4.76 12.17
#